data_a1ff5127118a72d4640f1c4b4b2e47fc
#
_entry.id   a1ff5127118a72d4640f1c4b4b2e47fc
#
_cell.length_a   1.000
_cell.length_b   1.000
_cell.length_c   1.000
_cell.angle_alpha   90.00
_cell.angle_beta   90.00
_cell.angle_gamma   90.00
#
_symmetry.space_group_name_H-M   'P 1'
#
loop_
_entity.id
_entity.type
_entity.pdbx_description
1 polymer ?
#
loop_
_entity_poly.entity_id
_entity_poly.type
_entity_poly.pdbx_seq_one_letter_code
_entity_poly.pdbx_strand_id
1 'polypeptide(L)'
;MPDIAETSKENLTSRRDQLKQRRQRLFWQRLWRQTAMIGLTVGCISLATSTRWQLQSTEQITLSGNQLLPADEVHKLLAIDYPQSLLKIHPLDLENTLIAKGPIADAIVRRRLLPPGLNVRIQERTPVAIALPNTDTAVTTLDSDPQSFSQMGLLDANGYWMPYNSFTSLGSQEPKLQVQGMRPAYQKDWPAIYQAVQKNPVAIDKLDWRDPTNLILHTELGTVHIGPYGQNFSKQLIALDRMRNLNAQMDIEEIAFIDLRNPDDPTLEILQATKASPP
;
A
#
# COMPACT_ATOMS: atom_id res chain seq x y z
N MET A 1 -19.35 -102.44 4.45
CA MET A 1 -19.47 -101.14 3.77
C MET A 1 -20.03 -100.06 4.70
N PRO A 2 -19.23 -99.54 5.67
CA PRO A 2 -19.66 -98.42 6.47
C PRO A 2 -18.77 -97.15 6.31
N ASP A 3 -17.80 -97.16 5.39
CA ASP A 3 -16.70 -96.12 5.44
C ASP A 3 -16.88 -94.88 4.54
N ILE A 4 -17.90 -94.87 3.66
CA ILE A 4 -18.06 -93.72 2.73
C ILE A 4 -18.92 -92.61 3.31
N ALA A 5 -19.73 -92.86 4.31
CA ALA A 5 -20.64 -91.88 4.91
C ALA A 5 -19.94 -91.03 6.00
N GLU A 6 -18.95 -91.58 6.67
CA GLU A 6 -18.19 -90.90 7.70
C GLU A 6 -17.19 -89.89 7.09
N THR A 7 -16.44 -90.34 6.07
CA THR A 7 -15.54 -89.45 5.31
C THR A 7 -16.23 -88.27 4.63
N SER A 8 -17.52 -88.49 4.22
CA SER A 8 -18.34 -87.39 3.64
C SER A 8 -18.75 -86.34 4.69
N LYS A 9 -19.06 -86.78 5.93
CA LYS A 9 -19.44 -85.90 7.03
C LYS A 9 -18.24 -85.08 7.54
N GLU A 10 -17.05 -85.64 7.67
CA GLU A 10 -15.83 -84.95 8.04
C GLU A 10 -15.41 -83.88 7.00
N ASN A 11 -15.53 -84.22 5.71
CA ASN A 11 -15.27 -83.27 4.63
C ASN A 11 -16.27 -82.12 4.61
N LEU A 12 -17.52 -82.29 4.98
CA LEU A 12 -18.54 -81.28 5.07
C LEU A 12 -18.33 -80.34 6.29
N THR A 13 -17.89 -80.88 7.43
CA THR A 13 -17.61 -80.11 8.62
C THR A 13 -16.35 -79.25 8.43
N SER A 14 -15.29 -79.82 7.87
CA SER A 14 -14.06 -79.07 7.57
C SER A 14 -14.28 -77.95 6.56
N ARG A 15 -15.10 -78.16 5.53
CA ARG A 15 -15.50 -77.08 4.60
C ARG A 15 -16.35 -76.01 5.27
N ARG A 16 -17.23 -76.34 6.17
CA ARG A 16 -18.03 -75.39 6.96
C ARG A 16 -17.16 -74.53 7.85
N ASP A 17 -16.18 -75.13 8.49
CA ASP A 17 -15.26 -74.38 9.37
C ASP A 17 -14.30 -73.45 8.59
N GLN A 18 -13.83 -73.85 7.43
CA GLN A 18 -13.06 -73.01 6.52
C GLN A 18 -13.91 -71.85 6.01
N LEU A 19 -15.17 -72.03 5.69
CA LEU A 19 -16.09 -70.97 5.26
C LEU A 19 -16.40 -70.01 6.40
N LYS A 20 -16.57 -70.52 7.64
CA LYS A 20 -16.72 -69.64 8.85
C LYS A 20 -15.48 -68.80 9.11
N GLN A 21 -14.33 -69.44 9.03
CA GLN A 21 -13.06 -68.70 9.22
C GLN A 21 -12.84 -67.62 8.13
N ARG A 22 -13.15 -67.93 6.86
CA ARG A 22 -13.08 -66.92 5.78
C ARG A 22 -14.07 -65.78 5.98
N ARG A 23 -15.32 -66.06 6.38
CA ARG A 23 -16.34 -65.07 6.70
C ARG A 23 -15.92 -64.19 7.88
N GLN A 24 -15.37 -64.78 8.94
CA GLN A 24 -14.86 -64.06 10.09
C GLN A 24 -13.69 -63.16 9.70
N ARG A 25 -12.70 -63.63 8.92
CA ARG A 25 -11.60 -62.81 8.43
C ARG A 25 -12.06 -61.62 7.59
N LEU A 26 -13.01 -61.85 6.67
CA LEU A 26 -13.58 -60.77 5.84
C LEU A 26 -14.41 -59.78 6.67
N PHE A 27 -15.15 -60.28 7.68
CA PHE A 27 -15.88 -59.43 8.60
C PHE A 27 -14.92 -58.53 9.42
N TRP A 28 -13.86 -59.10 9.99
CA TRP A 28 -12.84 -58.37 10.74
C TRP A 28 -12.09 -57.38 9.85
N GLN A 29 -11.78 -57.74 8.61
CA GLN A 29 -11.13 -56.80 7.68
C GLN A 29 -12.05 -55.62 7.32
N ARG A 30 -13.34 -55.88 7.11
CA ARG A 30 -14.31 -54.79 6.84
C ARG A 30 -14.49 -53.92 8.07
N LEU A 31 -14.65 -54.52 9.23
CA LEU A 31 -14.78 -53.79 10.50
C LEU A 31 -13.55 -52.90 10.74
N TRP A 32 -12.36 -53.46 10.56
CA TRP A 32 -11.10 -52.72 10.76
C TRP A 32 -10.97 -51.55 9.78
N ARG A 33 -11.34 -51.75 8.52
CA ARG A 33 -11.34 -50.68 7.52
C ARG A 33 -12.31 -49.54 7.89
N GLN A 34 -13.51 -49.90 8.35
CA GLN A 34 -14.52 -48.89 8.76
C GLN A 34 -14.09 -48.15 10.03
N THR A 35 -13.57 -48.83 11.05
CA THR A 35 -13.07 -48.19 12.27
C THR A 35 -11.85 -47.32 11.98
N ALA A 36 -10.96 -47.77 11.09
CA ALA A 36 -9.82 -46.94 10.66
C ALA A 36 -10.27 -45.66 9.91
N MET A 37 -11.26 -45.77 9.03
CA MET A 37 -11.81 -44.58 8.33
C MET A 37 -12.50 -43.62 9.31
N ILE A 38 -13.31 -44.15 10.25
CA ILE A 38 -13.96 -43.32 11.28
C ILE A 38 -12.89 -42.64 12.16
N GLY A 39 -11.88 -43.38 12.60
CA GLY A 39 -10.79 -42.84 13.38
C GLY A 39 -10.00 -41.73 12.66
N LEU A 40 -9.77 -41.93 11.35
CA LEU A 40 -9.09 -40.91 10.52
C LEU A 40 -9.96 -39.66 10.35
N THR A 41 -11.26 -39.81 10.09
CA THR A 41 -12.18 -38.68 9.95
C THR A 41 -12.34 -37.90 11.26
N VAL A 42 -12.51 -38.57 12.39
CA VAL A 42 -12.55 -37.93 13.73
C VAL A 42 -11.23 -37.25 14.06
N GLY A 43 -10.10 -37.86 13.73
CA GLY A 43 -8.78 -37.30 13.88
C GLY A 43 -8.60 -36.04 13.04
N CYS A 44 -9.00 -36.02 11.77
CA CYS A 44 -8.98 -34.85 10.91
C CYS A 44 -9.88 -33.74 11.42
N ILE A 45 -11.10 -34.06 11.86
CA ILE A 45 -12.03 -33.06 12.44
C ILE A 45 -11.45 -32.48 13.71
N SER A 46 -10.89 -33.30 14.61
CA SER A 46 -10.24 -32.87 15.85
C SER A 46 -9.03 -31.95 15.57
N LEU A 47 -8.21 -32.27 14.58
CA LEU A 47 -7.12 -31.42 14.13
C LEU A 47 -7.63 -30.09 13.56
N ALA A 48 -8.67 -30.11 12.72
CA ALA A 48 -9.23 -28.91 12.11
C ALA A 48 -9.91 -27.98 13.11
N THR A 49 -10.50 -28.50 14.17
CA THR A 49 -11.18 -27.72 15.23
C THR A 49 -10.27 -27.40 16.42
N SER A 50 -9.03 -27.87 16.41
CA SER A 50 -8.12 -27.64 17.52
C SER A 50 -7.77 -26.15 17.68
N THR A 51 -7.72 -25.65 18.90
CA THR A 51 -7.31 -24.29 19.31
C THR A 51 -5.92 -23.90 18.82
N ARG A 52 -5.16 -24.85 18.26
CA ARG A 52 -3.82 -24.63 17.71
C ARG A 52 -3.80 -23.77 16.45
N TRP A 53 -4.93 -23.59 15.77
CA TRP A 53 -5.10 -22.77 14.56
C TRP A 53 -5.59 -21.35 14.86
N GLN A 54 -5.34 -20.87 16.10
CA GLN A 54 -5.70 -19.54 16.52
C GLN A 54 -4.46 -18.63 16.55
N LEU A 55 -4.63 -17.43 16.05
CA LEU A 55 -3.69 -16.34 16.22
C LEU A 55 -3.94 -15.75 17.62
N GLN A 56 -2.98 -15.92 18.53
CA GLN A 56 -3.12 -15.53 19.93
C GLN A 56 -2.44 -14.20 20.25
N SER A 57 -1.39 -13.86 19.49
CA SER A 57 -0.63 -12.63 19.71
C SER A 57 -0.02 -12.10 18.41
N THR A 58 0.42 -10.85 18.44
CA THR A 58 1.13 -10.17 17.34
C THR A 58 2.46 -10.87 17.01
N GLU A 59 3.08 -11.57 17.94
CA GLU A 59 4.34 -12.30 17.72
C GLU A 59 4.23 -13.42 16.66
N GLN A 60 3.01 -13.92 16.42
CA GLN A 60 2.74 -14.92 15.39
C GLN A 60 2.63 -14.31 13.97
N ILE A 61 2.72 -12.97 13.88
CA ILE A 61 2.74 -12.25 12.62
C ILE A 61 4.18 -11.91 12.27
N THR A 62 4.68 -12.48 11.18
CA THR A 62 5.98 -12.15 10.64
C THR A 62 5.82 -11.04 9.62
N LEU A 63 6.34 -9.86 9.94
CA LEU A 63 6.33 -8.69 9.08
C LEU A 63 7.64 -8.58 8.31
N SER A 64 7.58 -8.18 7.04
CA SER A 64 8.74 -7.92 6.19
C SER A 64 8.46 -6.80 5.19
N GLY A 65 9.51 -6.03 4.86
CA GLY A 65 9.43 -4.91 3.91
C GLY A 65 9.10 -3.56 4.55
N ASN A 66 8.94 -3.51 5.87
CA ASN A 66 8.84 -2.27 6.62
C ASN A 66 10.23 -1.65 6.81
N GLN A 67 10.41 -0.41 6.36
CA GLN A 67 11.65 0.38 6.48
C GLN A 67 11.41 1.68 7.24
N LEU A 68 10.37 2.40 6.88
CA LEU A 68 9.98 3.68 7.45
C LEU A 68 8.86 3.54 8.49
N LEU A 69 8.04 2.48 8.35
CA LEU A 69 6.93 2.19 9.25
C LEU A 69 7.37 1.29 10.40
N PRO A 70 7.11 1.66 11.66
CA PRO A 70 7.32 0.78 12.79
C PRO A 70 6.33 -0.41 12.71
N ALA A 71 6.79 -1.58 13.15
CA ALA A 71 5.98 -2.80 13.13
C ALA A 71 4.64 -2.64 13.87
N ASP A 72 4.64 -1.90 14.98
CA ASP A 72 3.44 -1.66 15.78
C ASP A 72 2.35 -0.89 15.01
N GLU A 73 2.75 0.03 14.13
CA GLU A 73 1.81 0.78 13.28
C GLU A 73 1.15 -0.15 12.26
N VAL A 74 1.93 -1.02 11.63
CA VAL A 74 1.40 -2.03 10.69
C VAL A 74 0.46 -3.00 11.41
N HIS A 75 0.77 -3.40 12.65
CA HIS A 75 -0.12 -4.24 13.45
C HIS A 75 -1.45 -3.55 13.77
N LYS A 76 -1.44 -2.24 14.06
CA LYS A 76 -2.67 -1.45 14.25
C LYS A 76 -3.51 -1.37 12.97
N LEU A 77 -2.86 -1.21 11.82
CA LEU A 77 -3.53 -1.17 10.51
C LEU A 77 -4.19 -2.50 10.16
N LEU A 78 -3.62 -3.63 10.57
CA LEU A 78 -4.21 -4.95 10.37
C LEU A 78 -5.53 -5.15 11.14
N ALA A 79 -5.71 -4.42 12.25
CA ALA A 79 -6.93 -4.43 13.07
C ALA A 79 -7.45 -5.85 13.39
N ILE A 80 -6.55 -6.76 13.78
CA ILE A 80 -6.88 -8.15 14.11
C ILE A 80 -7.18 -8.24 15.60
N ASP A 81 -8.38 -8.73 15.95
CA ASP A 81 -8.76 -9.02 17.33
C ASP A 81 -8.21 -10.37 17.77
N TYR A 82 -7.56 -10.41 18.91
CA TYR A 82 -6.99 -11.64 19.47
C TYR A 82 -7.85 -12.17 20.62
N PRO A 83 -8.07 -13.51 20.72
CA PRO A 83 -7.66 -14.57 19.82
C PRO A 83 -8.59 -14.75 18.61
N GLN A 84 -8.03 -14.92 17.42
CA GLN A 84 -8.80 -15.12 16.19
C GLN A 84 -8.37 -16.41 15.47
N SER A 85 -9.36 -17.15 14.91
CA SER A 85 -9.07 -18.33 14.12
C SER A 85 -8.38 -17.95 12.82
N LEU A 86 -7.19 -18.55 12.58
CA LEU A 86 -6.41 -18.33 11.35
C LEU A 86 -7.18 -18.70 10.08
N LEU A 87 -8.10 -19.68 10.18
CA LEU A 87 -8.91 -20.11 9.04
C LEU A 87 -10.01 -19.12 8.67
N LYS A 88 -10.48 -18.30 9.63
CA LYS A 88 -11.48 -17.26 9.40
C LYS A 88 -10.89 -15.96 8.86
N ILE A 89 -9.59 -15.76 8.98
CA ILE A 89 -8.91 -14.59 8.46
C ILE A 89 -8.86 -14.69 6.94
N HIS A 90 -9.37 -13.71 6.23
CA HIS A 90 -9.29 -13.61 4.78
C HIS A 90 -8.06 -12.76 4.40
N PRO A 91 -6.99 -13.34 3.81
CA PRO A 91 -5.78 -12.59 3.50
C PRO A 91 -6.02 -11.41 2.58
N LEU A 92 -6.86 -11.57 1.55
CA LEU A 92 -7.20 -10.51 0.59
C LEU A 92 -7.86 -9.29 1.25
N ASP A 93 -8.70 -9.50 2.26
CA ASP A 93 -9.33 -8.39 2.98
C ASP A 93 -8.31 -7.59 3.79
N LEU A 94 -7.33 -8.29 4.38
CA LEU A 94 -6.21 -7.66 5.08
C LEU A 94 -5.29 -6.90 4.11
N GLU A 95 -4.97 -7.47 2.95
CA GLU A 95 -4.20 -6.81 1.89
C GLU A 95 -4.88 -5.51 1.47
N ASN A 96 -6.17 -5.58 1.13
CA ASN A 96 -6.96 -4.41 0.75
C ASN A 96 -7.01 -3.35 1.85
N THR A 97 -7.15 -3.78 3.12
CA THR A 97 -7.18 -2.87 4.27
C THR A 97 -5.86 -2.15 4.44
N LEU A 98 -4.73 -2.86 4.32
CA LEU A 98 -3.39 -2.28 4.41
C LEU A 98 -3.14 -1.25 3.31
N ILE A 99 -3.52 -1.58 2.06
CA ILE A 99 -3.33 -0.68 0.91
C ILE A 99 -4.24 0.55 1.01
N ALA A 100 -5.47 0.38 1.50
CA ALA A 100 -6.44 1.47 1.58
C ALA A 100 -6.18 2.45 2.73
N LYS A 101 -5.67 1.96 3.87
CA LYS A 101 -5.57 2.76 5.11
C LYS A 101 -4.18 3.23 5.46
N GLY A 102 -3.14 2.66 4.86
CA GLY A 102 -1.77 2.94 5.25
C GLY A 102 -0.93 3.55 4.13
N PRO A 103 0.25 4.04 4.47
CA PRO A 103 1.26 4.46 3.50
C PRO A 103 1.92 3.25 2.83
N ILE A 104 1.10 2.30 2.40
CA ILE A 104 1.50 1.02 1.84
C ILE A 104 1.07 0.98 0.38
N ALA A 105 2.05 0.76 -0.52
CA ALA A 105 1.82 0.69 -1.96
C ALA A 105 1.28 -0.69 -2.37
N ASP A 106 1.80 -1.74 -1.74
CA ASP A 106 1.41 -3.13 -2.00
C ASP A 106 1.56 -3.96 -0.72
N ALA A 107 0.70 -4.96 -0.56
CA ALA A 107 0.73 -5.85 0.58
C ALA A 107 0.38 -7.28 0.14
N ILE A 108 1.13 -8.25 0.66
CA ILE A 108 0.89 -9.67 0.45
C ILE A 108 0.76 -10.33 1.81
N VAL A 109 -0.39 -10.91 2.08
CA VAL A 109 -0.69 -11.62 3.33
C VAL A 109 -0.84 -13.11 3.06
N ARG A 110 -0.02 -13.91 3.72
CA ARG A 110 -0.07 -15.38 3.60
C ARG A 110 -0.26 -16.02 4.96
N ARG A 111 -1.18 -17.00 5.02
CA ARG A 111 -1.31 -17.83 6.21
C ARG A 111 -0.17 -18.83 6.28
N ARG A 112 0.45 -18.91 7.44
CA ARG A 112 1.42 -19.96 7.77
C ARG A 112 0.76 -20.97 8.70
N LEU A 113 0.77 -22.24 8.29
CA LEU A 113 0.07 -23.29 9.03
C LEU A 113 0.96 -23.92 10.13
N LEU A 114 2.27 -24.01 9.89
CA LEU A 114 3.23 -24.66 10.80
C LEU A 114 4.52 -23.85 10.90
N PRO A 115 4.79 -23.23 12.06
CA PRO A 115 3.86 -22.94 13.15
C PRO A 115 2.74 -21.99 12.69
N PRO A 116 1.54 -22.02 13.33
CA PRO A 116 0.41 -21.18 12.92
C PRO A 116 0.71 -19.71 13.09
N GLY A 117 0.40 -18.91 12.04
CA GLY A 117 0.70 -17.49 12.02
C GLY A 117 0.38 -16.85 10.67
N LEU A 118 0.72 -15.58 10.54
CA LEU A 118 0.60 -14.82 9.31
C LEU A 118 1.99 -14.32 8.85
N ASN A 119 2.25 -14.42 7.56
CA ASN A 119 3.37 -13.74 6.93
C ASN A 119 2.81 -12.54 6.15
N VAL A 120 3.18 -11.36 6.57
CA VAL A 120 2.79 -10.09 5.96
C VAL A 120 4.03 -9.48 5.33
N ARG A 121 4.01 -9.33 4.03
CA ARG A 121 5.02 -8.59 3.27
C ARG A 121 4.37 -7.31 2.77
N ILE A 122 4.98 -6.18 3.09
CA ILE A 122 4.51 -4.88 2.64
C ILE A 122 5.56 -4.22 1.75
N GLN A 123 5.09 -3.38 0.85
CA GLN A 123 5.89 -2.40 0.14
C GLN A 123 5.40 -1.02 0.54
N GLU A 124 6.25 -0.27 1.23
CA GLU A 124 5.93 1.08 1.66
C GLU A 124 5.94 2.04 0.47
N ARG A 125 5.11 3.09 0.55
CA ARG A 125 5.16 4.21 -0.39
C ARG A 125 6.33 5.10 -0.03
N THR A 126 7.08 5.50 -1.03
CA THR A 126 8.18 6.46 -0.84
C THR A 126 7.63 7.87 -1.02
N PRO A 127 7.65 8.71 0.01
CA PRO A 127 7.25 10.10 -0.10
C PRO A 127 8.23 10.88 -0.98
N VAL A 128 7.70 11.69 -1.89
CA VAL A 128 8.49 12.50 -2.84
C VAL A 128 8.19 13.99 -2.73
N ALA A 129 7.10 14.36 -2.08
CA ALA A 129 6.76 15.76 -1.83
C ALA A 129 5.97 15.90 -0.53
N ILE A 130 6.04 17.11 0.08
CA ILE A 130 5.22 17.51 1.23
C ILE A 130 3.98 18.22 0.70
N ALA A 131 2.79 17.71 1.00
CA ALA A 131 1.54 18.37 0.72
C ALA A 131 1.21 19.36 1.83
N LEU A 132 1.20 20.65 1.50
CA LEU A 132 0.81 21.71 2.43
C LEU A 132 -0.73 21.85 2.46
N PRO A 133 -1.30 22.20 3.62
CA PRO A 133 -2.73 22.37 3.76
C PRO A 133 -3.24 23.54 2.89
N ASN A 134 -4.44 23.42 2.39
CA ASN A 134 -5.13 24.45 1.64
C ASN A 134 -5.77 25.45 2.64
N THR A 135 -5.03 26.45 3.08
CA THR A 135 -5.48 27.41 4.11
C THR A 135 -6.56 28.38 3.63
N ASP A 136 -6.76 28.49 2.31
CA ASP A 136 -7.69 29.48 1.74
C ASP A 136 -9.15 28.97 1.59
N THR A 137 -9.39 27.72 1.91
CA THR A 137 -10.72 27.15 1.89
C THR A 137 -11.15 26.80 3.31
N ALA A 138 -11.75 27.75 4.02
CA ALA A 138 -12.67 27.47 5.12
C ALA A 138 -13.92 26.76 4.57
N VAL A 139 -13.72 25.67 3.85
CA VAL A 139 -14.81 24.78 3.46
C VAL A 139 -14.95 23.75 4.56
N THR A 140 -15.88 24.06 5.44
CA THR A 140 -16.52 23.15 6.35
C THR A 140 -17.24 22.05 5.55
N THR A 141 -16.49 21.18 4.90
CA THR A 141 -17.01 19.89 4.47
C THR A 141 -16.54 18.88 5.49
N LEU A 142 -17.47 18.38 6.26
CA LEU A 142 -17.37 17.19 7.11
C LEU A 142 -17.13 15.93 6.25
N ASP A 143 -16.24 16.02 5.26
CA ASP A 143 -15.85 14.87 4.47
C ASP A 143 -14.84 14.08 5.31
N SER A 144 -15.34 13.02 5.88
CA SER A 144 -14.60 11.96 6.57
C SER A 144 -13.74 11.12 5.60
N ASP A 145 -13.35 11.70 4.48
CA ASP A 145 -12.46 11.03 3.52
C ASP A 145 -11.04 11.04 4.11
N PRO A 146 -10.43 9.87 4.33
CA PRO A 146 -9.07 9.76 4.83
C PRO A 146 -8.02 10.39 3.89
N GLN A 147 -8.40 10.82 2.69
CA GLN A 147 -7.56 11.56 1.73
C GLN A 147 -7.79 13.08 1.79
N SER A 148 -8.04 13.63 2.97
CA SER A 148 -8.27 15.06 3.12
C SER A 148 -6.96 15.86 2.94
N PHE A 149 -6.77 16.45 1.76
CA PHE A 149 -5.71 17.43 1.48
C PHE A 149 -5.85 18.73 2.30
N SER A 150 -6.76 18.76 3.27
CA SER A 150 -6.93 19.87 4.21
C SER A 150 -5.88 19.89 5.33
N GLN A 151 -5.13 18.82 5.51
CA GLN A 151 -4.07 18.69 6.49
C GLN A 151 -2.71 18.52 5.80
N MET A 152 -1.65 18.84 6.55
CA MET A 152 -0.29 18.57 6.12
C MET A 152 -0.08 17.07 5.92
N GLY A 153 0.48 16.68 4.78
CA GLY A 153 0.71 15.29 4.43
C GLY A 153 1.90 15.11 3.51
N LEU A 154 2.06 13.90 3.03
CA LEU A 154 3.10 13.51 2.09
C LEU A 154 2.44 12.97 0.82
N LEU A 155 3.11 13.19 -0.31
CA LEU A 155 2.71 12.63 -1.60
C LEU A 155 3.75 11.62 -2.07
N ASP A 156 3.29 10.50 -2.61
CA ASP A 156 4.14 9.59 -3.38
C ASP A 156 4.24 10.03 -4.85
N ALA A 157 5.06 9.34 -5.64
CA ALA A 157 5.25 9.64 -7.06
C ALA A 157 3.96 9.47 -7.90
N ASN A 158 2.96 8.77 -7.40
CA ASN A 158 1.66 8.57 -8.05
C ASN A 158 0.59 9.55 -7.56
N GLY A 159 0.94 10.49 -6.67
CA GLY A 159 0.00 11.48 -6.12
C GLY A 159 -0.90 10.91 -5.02
N TYR A 160 -0.53 9.78 -4.44
CA TYR A 160 -1.24 9.25 -3.28
C TYR A 160 -0.86 10.05 -2.04
N TRP A 161 -1.87 10.59 -1.37
CA TRP A 161 -1.67 11.36 -0.14
C TRP A 161 -1.55 10.45 1.07
N MET A 162 -0.64 10.77 1.97
CA MET A 162 -0.39 10.07 3.22
C MET A 162 -0.30 11.08 4.36
N PRO A 163 -0.84 10.77 5.56
CA PRO A 163 -0.67 11.63 6.72
C PRO A 163 0.82 11.84 7.04
N TYR A 164 1.22 13.08 7.38
CA TYR A 164 2.62 13.40 7.67
C TYR A 164 3.19 12.56 8.82
N ASN A 165 2.36 12.29 9.82
CA ASN A 165 2.73 11.50 11.00
C ASN A 165 2.74 9.97 10.79
N SER A 166 2.43 9.50 9.58
CA SER A 166 2.47 8.05 9.26
C SER A 166 3.89 7.48 9.31
N PHE A 167 4.90 8.33 9.13
CA PHE A 167 6.30 7.94 9.17
C PHE A 167 6.98 8.55 10.41
N THR A 168 7.35 7.72 11.37
CA THR A 168 7.93 8.17 12.64
C THR A 168 9.36 8.69 12.50
N SER A 169 10.04 8.41 11.39
CA SER A 169 11.45 8.77 11.21
C SER A 169 11.81 8.97 9.73
N LEU A 170 11.24 10.00 9.11
CA LEU A 170 11.70 10.40 7.77
C LEU A 170 13.14 10.91 7.81
N GLY A 171 13.53 11.61 8.89
CA GLY A 171 14.89 12.07 9.10
C GLY A 171 15.49 12.76 7.87
N SER A 172 16.63 12.24 7.38
CA SER A 172 17.31 12.73 6.17
C SER A 172 16.61 12.41 4.84
N GLN A 173 15.53 11.62 4.88
CA GLN A 173 14.73 11.24 3.69
C GLN A 173 13.48 12.11 3.50
N GLU A 174 13.34 13.18 4.27
CA GLU A 174 12.25 14.13 4.10
C GLU A 174 12.31 14.79 2.72
N PRO A 175 11.20 14.75 1.95
CA PRO A 175 11.17 15.40 0.63
C PRO A 175 11.38 16.90 0.74
N LYS A 176 12.16 17.45 -0.17
CA LYS A 176 12.35 18.91 -0.26
C LYS A 176 11.22 19.61 -1.00
N LEU A 177 10.65 18.91 -2.00
CA LEU A 177 9.58 19.46 -2.82
C LEU A 177 8.31 19.65 -1.98
N GLN A 178 7.76 20.85 -2.03
CA GLN A 178 6.48 21.20 -1.40
C GLN A 178 5.39 21.36 -2.45
N VAL A 179 4.17 20.95 -2.14
CA VAL A 179 3.00 21.12 -3.01
C VAL A 179 1.88 21.73 -2.21
N GLN A 180 1.38 22.86 -2.65
CA GLN A 180 0.22 23.53 -2.07
C GLN A 180 -0.94 23.50 -3.05
N GLY A 181 -2.16 23.29 -2.56
CA GLY A 181 -3.33 23.25 -3.44
C GLY A 181 -3.58 21.91 -4.13
N MET A 182 -2.91 20.83 -3.69
CA MET A 182 -3.20 19.50 -4.22
C MET A 182 -4.67 19.13 -3.99
N ARG A 183 -5.30 18.52 -5.00
CA ARG A 183 -6.70 18.06 -5.00
C ARG A 183 -6.81 16.68 -5.65
N PRO A 184 -7.85 15.88 -5.34
CA PRO A 184 -8.06 14.59 -5.99
C PRO A 184 -8.09 14.66 -7.51
N ALA A 185 -8.62 15.76 -8.08
CA ALA A 185 -8.68 15.97 -9.52
C ALA A 185 -7.30 16.01 -10.21
N TYR A 186 -6.25 16.43 -9.48
CA TYR A 186 -4.89 16.57 -10.00
C TYR A 186 -4.04 15.31 -9.83
N GLN A 187 -4.54 14.33 -9.10
CA GLN A 187 -3.79 13.09 -8.81
C GLN A 187 -3.33 12.38 -10.09
N LYS A 188 -4.18 12.34 -11.13
CA LYS A 188 -3.83 11.71 -12.41
C LYS A 188 -2.71 12.41 -13.17
N ASP A 189 -2.57 13.73 -12.99
CA ASP A 189 -1.59 14.56 -13.69
C ASP A 189 -0.26 14.66 -12.92
N TRP A 190 -0.31 14.40 -11.61
CA TRP A 190 0.83 14.50 -10.72
C TRP A 190 2.06 13.69 -11.14
N PRO A 191 1.96 12.41 -11.57
CA PRO A 191 3.15 11.63 -11.95
C PRO A 191 3.94 12.28 -13.08
N ALA A 192 3.24 12.87 -14.06
CA ALA A 192 3.87 13.55 -15.19
C ALA A 192 4.56 14.85 -14.73
N ILE A 193 3.89 15.62 -13.86
CA ILE A 193 4.43 16.86 -13.29
C ILE A 193 5.67 16.54 -12.46
N TYR A 194 5.58 15.59 -11.53
CA TYR A 194 6.69 15.22 -10.67
C TYR A 194 7.91 14.76 -11.47
N GLN A 195 7.72 13.90 -12.48
CA GLN A 195 8.81 13.47 -13.35
C GLN A 195 9.44 14.62 -14.13
N ALA A 196 8.64 15.56 -14.60
CA ALA A 196 9.14 16.71 -15.34
C ALA A 196 9.91 17.67 -14.43
N VAL A 197 9.40 17.95 -13.23
CA VAL A 197 10.05 18.75 -12.19
C VAL A 197 11.37 18.13 -11.76
N GLN A 198 11.39 16.83 -11.47
CA GLN A 198 12.59 16.12 -11.03
C GLN A 198 13.71 16.11 -12.08
N LYS A 199 13.34 16.12 -13.37
CA LYS A 199 14.32 16.12 -14.49
C LYS A 199 14.80 17.51 -14.86
N ASN A 200 14.17 18.57 -14.34
CA ASN A 200 14.55 19.94 -14.67
C ASN A 200 15.86 20.29 -13.98
N PRO A 201 16.85 20.89 -14.70
CA PRO A 201 18.10 21.34 -14.11
C PRO A 201 17.93 22.51 -13.12
N VAL A 202 16.90 23.34 -13.29
CA VAL A 202 16.56 24.40 -12.34
C VAL A 202 15.86 23.79 -11.13
N ALA A 203 16.38 24.07 -9.94
CA ALA A 203 15.78 23.56 -8.70
C ALA A 203 14.39 24.19 -8.48
N ILE A 204 13.39 23.32 -8.26
CA ILE A 204 12.01 23.70 -7.98
C ILE A 204 11.68 23.23 -6.57
N ASP A 205 11.47 24.16 -5.66
CA ASP A 205 11.26 23.85 -4.25
C ASP A 205 9.77 23.72 -3.90
N LYS A 206 8.89 24.46 -4.61
CA LYS A 206 7.47 24.46 -4.31
C LYS A 206 6.61 24.59 -5.59
N LEU A 207 5.53 23.83 -5.62
CA LEU A 207 4.42 23.98 -6.56
C LEU A 207 3.22 24.57 -5.82
N ASP A 208 2.67 25.67 -6.31
CA ASP A 208 1.43 26.24 -5.80
C ASP A 208 0.33 26.06 -6.84
N TRP A 209 -0.60 25.17 -6.53
CA TRP A 209 -1.72 24.81 -7.41
C TRP A 209 -3.08 25.15 -6.79
N ARG A 210 -3.11 26.15 -5.91
CA ARG A 210 -4.34 26.66 -5.31
C ARG A 210 -5.28 27.23 -6.35
N ASP A 211 -4.74 27.94 -7.32
CA ASP A 211 -5.47 28.47 -8.46
C ASP A 211 -5.38 27.48 -9.64
N PRO A 212 -6.51 26.85 -10.06
CA PRO A 212 -6.53 25.95 -11.22
C PRO A 212 -6.11 26.60 -12.53
N THR A 213 -6.26 27.93 -12.62
CA THR A 213 -5.95 28.69 -13.82
C THR A 213 -4.49 29.14 -13.89
N ASN A 214 -3.74 29.02 -12.78
CA ASN A 214 -2.36 29.46 -12.70
C ASN A 214 -1.54 28.61 -11.76
N LEU A 215 -0.88 27.57 -12.29
CA LEU A 215 0.16 26.84 -11.56
C LEU A 215 1.39 27.73 -11.41
N ILE A 216 1.83 27.91 -10.19
CA ILE A 216 3.01 28.71 -9.86
C ILE A 216 4.11 27.77 -9.36
N LEU A 217 5.33 27.94 -9.87
CA LEU A 217 6.52 27.27 -9.41
C LEU A 217 7.39 28.24 -8.63
N HIS A 218 7.84 27.85 -7.44
CA HIS A 218 8.90 28.56 -6.73
C HIS A 218 10.22 27.83 -6.99
N THR A 219 11.17 28.57 -7.54
CA THR A 219 12.42 28.02 -8.05
C THR A 219 13.60 28.83 -7.52
N GLU A 220 14.82 28.33 -7.72
CA GLU A 220 16.04 29.08 -7.46
C GLU A 220 16.15 30.38 -8.28
N LEU A 221 15.38 30.54 -9.35
CA LEU A 221 15.30 31.75 -10.18
C LEU A 221 14.17 32.71 -9.74
N GLY A 222 13.46 32.38 -8.67
CA GLY A 222 12.28 33.11 -8.19
C GLY A 222 10.95 32.45 -8.54
N THR A 223 9.89 33.25 -8.52
CA THR A 223 8.52 32.81 -8.77
C THR A 223 8.25 32.71 -10.27
N VAL A 224 7.69 31.60 -10.74
CA VAL A 224 7.41 31.33 -12.16
C VAL A 224 5.94 31.02 -12.35
N HIS A 225 5.26 31.81 -13.20
CA HIS A 225 3.87 31.60 -13.57
C HIS A 225 3.78 30.73 -14.82
N ILE A 226 3.14 29.58 -14.69
CA ILE A 226 2.97 28.58 -15.75
C ILE A 226 1.60 28.75 -16.43
N GLY A 227 0.59 29.28 -15.71
CA GLY A 227 -0.79 29.24 -16.13
C GLY A 227 -1.46 27.88 -15.87
N PRO A 228 -2.57 27.57 -16.54
CA PRO A 228 -3.23 26.28 -16.34
C PRO A 228 -2.33 25.15 -16.80
N TYR A 229 -2.23 24.10 -15.96
CA TYR A 229 -1.47 22.90 -16.34
C TYR A 229 -2.04 22.26 -17.62
N GLY A 230 -1.16 21.91 -18.54
CA GLY A 230 -1.58 21.33 -19.83
C GLY A 230 -0.41 20.85 -20.69
N GLN A 231 -0.66 20.68 -21.98
CA GLN A 231 0.28 20.11 -22.95
C GLN A 231 1.59 20.92 -23.11
N ASN A 232 1.57 22.20 -22.79
CA ASN A 232 2.73 23.09 -22.90
C ASN A 232 3.68 22.99 -21.71
N PHE A 233 3.32 22.28 -20.64
CA PHE A 233 4.13 22.24 -19.40
C PHE A 233 5.59 21.83 -19.65
N SER A 234 5.84 20.81 -20.46
CA SER A 234 7.20 20.40 -20.82
C SER A 234 7.97 21.47 -21.58
N LYS A 235 7.32 22.24 -22.46
CA LYS A 235 7.95 23.36 -23.19
C LYS A 235 8.26 24.50 -22.24
N GLN A 236 7.39 24.79 -21.30
CA GLN A 236 7.56 25.80 -20.27
C GLN A 236 8.77 25.49 -19.38
N LEU A 237 8.93 24.22 -18.96
CA LEU A 237 10.13 23.80 -18.22
C LEU A 237 11.42 23.88 -19.03
N ILE A 238 11.36 23.62 -20.36
CA ILE A 238 12.52 23.82 -21.25
C ILE A 238 12.84 25.32 -21.37
N ALA A 239 11.83 26.20 -21.46
CA ALA A 239 12.06 27.65 -21.44
C ALA A 239 12.71 28.10 -20.10
N LEU A 240 12.23 27.56 -18.98
CA LEU A 240 12.84 27.80 -17.66
C LEU A 240 14.31 27.36 -17.61
N ASP A 241 14.66 26.16 -18.13
CA ASP A 241 16.05 25.69 -18.18
C ASP A 241 16.95 26.63 -19.02
N ARG A 242 16.45 27.20 -20.11
CA ARG A 242 17.22 28.19 -20.90
C ARG A 242 17.56 29.42 -20.09
N MET A 243 16.75 29.75 -19.10
CA MET A 243 16.93 30.91 -18.21
C MET A 243 17.78 30.59 -16.97
N ARG A 244 18.30 29.38 -16.81
CA ARG A 244 19.05 28.95 -15.62
C ARG A 244 20.27 29.85 -15.26
N ASN A 245 20.83 30.53 -16.23
CA ASN A 245 21.96 31.45 -16.03
C ASN A 245 21.51 32.90 -15.80
N LEU A 246 20.25 33.17 -15.52
CA LEU A 246 19.69 34.50 -15.33
C LEU A 246 20.38 35.23 -14.16
N ASN A 247 20.74 34.48 -13.10
CA ASN A 247 21.48 35.00 -11.92
C ASN A 247 22.80 35.63 -12.27
N ALA A 248 23.44 35.26 -13.39
CA ALA A 248 24.70 35.84 -13.84
C ALA A 248 24.50 37.16 -14.57
N GLN A 249 23.29 37.52 -14.96
CA GLN A 249 22.96 38.68 -15.78
C GLN A 249 22.22 39.77 -14.99
N MET A 250 21.42 39.38 -13.99
CA MET A 250 20.66 40.29 -13.14
C MET A 250 20.42 39.72 -11.76
N ASP A 251 20.12 40.58 -10.80
CA ASP A 251 19.80 40.17 -9.43
C ASP A 251 18.38 39.58 -9.39
N ILE A 252 18.27 38.34 -8.87
CA ILE A 252 16.98 37.65 -8.71
C ILE A 252 16.05 38.44 -7.77
N GLU A 253 16.60 39.14 -6.79
CA GLU A 253 15.79 39.91 -5.85
C GLU A 253 15.06 41.09 -6.54
N GLU A 254 15.48 41.48 -7.73
CA GLU A 254 14.80 42.51 -8.55
C GLU A 254 13.64 41.91 -9.39
N ILE A 255 13.54 40.56 -9.50
CA ILE A 255 12.54 39.90 -10.30
C ILE A 255 11.30 39.63 -9.45
N ALA A 256 10.18 40.24 -9.82
CA ALA A 256 8.89 39.94 -9.20
C ALA A 256 8.41 38.53 -9.54
N PHE A 257 8.38 38.21 -10.83
CA PHE A 257 8.09 36.87 -11.33
C PHE A 257 8.53 36.69 -12.78
N ILE A 258 8.64 35.43 -13.19
CA ILE A 258 8.87 35.01 -14.57
C ILE A 258 7.55 34.50 -15.12
N ASP A 259 7.07 35.03 -16.23
CA ASP A 259 5.85 34.57 -16.89
C ASP A 259 6.19 33.62 -18.04
N LEU A 260 5.84 32.35 -17.87
CA LEU A 260 6.01 31.28 -18.85
C LEU A 260 4.67 30.73 -19.39
N ARG A 261 3.56 31.46 -19.20
CA ARG A 261 2.27 31.10 -19.78
C ARG A 261 2.37 30.95 -21.29
N ASN A 262 3.19 31.79 -21.95
CA ASN A 262 3.62 31.58 -23.31
C ASN A 262 5.09 31.14 -23.35
N PRO A 263 5.41 29.84 -23.53
CA PRO A 263 6.78 29.35 -23.54
C PRO A 263 7.64 29.84 -24.71
N ASP A 264 7.02 30.32 -25.79
CA ASP A 264 7.71 30.83 -26.97
C ASP A 264 8.14 32.30 -26.81
N ASP A 265 7.50 33.03 -25.88
CA ASP A 265 7.81 34.44 -25.56
C ASP A 265 7.76 34.66 -24.04
N PRO A 266 8.79 34.18 -23.30
CA PRO A 266 8.88 34.34 -21.86
C PRO A 266 9.10 35.79 -21.48
N THR A 267 8.39 36.28 -20.45
CA THR A 267 8.51 37.64 -19.96
C THR A 267 8.94 37.69 -18.51
N LEU A 268 9.68 38.76 -18.14
CA LEU A 268 10.15 39.04 -16.78
C LEU A 268 9.43 40.28 -16.25
N GLU A 269 8.80 40.17 -15.09
CA GLU A 269 8.27 41.30 -14.36
C GLU A 269 9.32 41.71 -13.30
N ILE A 270 9.75 42.96 -13.33
CA ILE A 270 10.75 43.48 -12.42
C ILE A 270 10.05 44.29 -11.31
N LEU A 271 10.49 44.12 -10.05
CA LEU A 271 10.02 44.89 -8.94
C LEU A 271 10.36 46.37 -9.21
N GLN A 272 9.35 47.20 -9.48
CA GLN A 272 9.56 48.64 -9.57
C GLN A 272 10.00 49.17 -8.19
N ALA A 273 11.23 49.66 -8.09
CA ALA A 273 11.64 50.41 -6.94
C ALA A 273 10.61 51.53 -6.70
N THR A 274 9.88 51.43 -5.60
CA THR A 274 8.96 52.49 -5.18
C THR A 274 9.79 53.77 -5.01
N LYS A 275 9.72 54.63 -6.02
CA LYS A 275 10.35 55.94 -5.97
C LYS A 275 9.72 56.68 -4.79
N ALA A 276 10.43 56.68 -3.65
CA ALA A 276 10.06 57.51 -2.54
C ALA A 276 9.94 58.92 -3.08
N SER A 277 8.75 59.49 -3.07
CA SER A 277 8.55 60.93 -3.35
C SER A 277 9.38 61.72 -2.34
N PRO A 278 10.25 62.62 -2.76
CA PRO A 278 10.97 63.49 -1.83
C PRO A 278 9.99 64.41 -1.12
N PRO A 279 10.33 64.81 0.12
CA PRO A 279 9.49 65.59 1.02
C PRO A 279 9.14 66.99 0.51
#